data_229803353d8633dde0b4d101b5abe760
#
_entry.id   229803353d8633dde0b4d101b5abe760
#
_cell.length_a   1.000
_cell.length_b   1.000
_cell.length_c   1.000
_cell.angle_alpha   90.00
_cell.angle_beta   90.00
_cell.angle_gamma   90.00
#
_symmetry.space_group_name_H-M   'P 1'
#
loop_
_entity.id
_entity.type
_entity.pdbx_description
1 polymer ?
#
loop_
_entity_poly.entity_id
_entity_poly.type
_entity_poly.pdbx_seq_one_letter_code
_entity_poly.pdbx_strand_id
1 'polypeptide(L)'
;RQADVDVAAQVKELGLAGVYFIADTRREYPCGQIGGHVIGFCNVDGEGITGLELQYDDILSGTPGTYSAERGQNGIPIPGGVHEETPAVDGQDIMISLDIELQEYVEGRLAQGAADLSATGGTVVVMDGGTGEIYAAATLPYLNPGDMSTAEAGADQLKAVTQAYEPGSVFKTVSTLTLLETGSMKPDDTLFCPAVIEADGYK
;
A
#
# COMPACT_ATOMS: atom_id res chain seq x y z
N ARG A 1 2.10 19.26 -14.44
CA ARG A 1 1.05 18.98 -13.45
C ARG A 1 1.67 18.95 -12.05
N GLN A 2 0.89 19.27 -11.03
CA GLN A 2 1.26 19.15 -9.61
C GLN A 2 2.55 19.91 -9.23
N ALA A 3 2.74 21.10 -9.78
CA ALA A 3 3.83 21.99 -9.38
C ALA A 3 3.64 22.45 -7.93
N ASP A 4 4.75 22.59 -7.21
CA ASP A 4 4.72 23.14 -5.85
C ASP A 4 4.12 24.54 -5.85
N VAL A 5 3.41 24.89 -4.78
CA VAL A 5 2.71 26.17 -4.63
C VAL A 5 3.67 27.35 -4.79
N ASP A 6 4.87 27.25 -4.22
CA ASP A 6 5.90 28.30 -4.32
C ASP A 6 6.41 28.47 -5.75
N VAL A 7 6.61 27.38 -6.47
CA VAL A 7 7.01 27.42 -7.89
C VAL A 7 5.89 28.01 -8.75
N ALA A 8 4.66 27.60 -8.50
CA ALA A 8 3.48 28.14 -9.19
C ALA A 8 3.34 29.65 -8.94
N ALA A 9 3.58 30.13 -7.71
CA ALA A 9 3.57 31.55 -7.38
C ALA A 9 4.65 32.34 -8.13
N GLN A 10 5.88 31.83 -8.16
CA GLN A 10 6.98 32.45 -8.92
C GLN A 10 6.68 32.55 -10.41
N VAL A 11 6.13 31.48 -11.02
CA VAL A 11 5.74 31.51 -12.44
C VAL A 11 4.58 32.47 -12.68
N LYS A 12 3.64 32.61 -11.75
CA LYS A 12 2.52 33.54 -11.81
C LYS A 12 2.99 35.00 -11.80
N GLU A 13 4.03 35.31 -11.00
CA GLU A 13 4.62 36.65 -10.94
C GLU A 13 5.27 37.08 -12.25
N LEU A 14 5.72 36.14 -13.09
CA LEU A 14 6.27 36.45 -14.42
C LEU A 14 5.22 36.97 -15.40
N GLY A 15 3.94 36.88 -15.11
CA GLY A 15 2.85 37.42 -15.92
C GLY A 15 2.80 36.91 -17.36
N LEU A 16 3.22 35.67 -17.59
CA LEU A 16 3.35 35.10 -18.93
C LEU A 16 1.97 34.90 -19.60
N ALA A 17 1.78 35.45 -20.77
CA ALA A 17 0.56 35.25 -21.58
C ALA A 17 0.43 33.79 -21.99
N GLY A 18 -0.76 33.21 -21.81
CA GLY A 18 -1.04 31.81 -22.18
C GLY A 18 -0.71 30.76 -21.08
N VAL A 19 -0.21 31.20 -19.92
CA VAL A 19 -0.01 30.34 -18.75
C VAL A 19 -1.20 30.49 -17.82
N TYR A 20 -1.83 29.38 -17.51
CA TYR A 20 -2.99 29.30 -16.62
C TYR A 20 -2.69 28.33 -15.46
N PHE A 21 -3.25 28.63 -14.29
CA PHE A 21 -3.12 27.83 -13.09
C PHE A 21 -4.49 27.28 -12.73
N ILE A 22 -4.53 25.98 -12.48
CA ILE A 22 -5.70 25.27 -11.98
C ILE A 22 -5.30 24.67 -10.64
N ALA A 23 -6.13 24.82 -9.62
CA ALA A 23 -5.91 24.12 -8.36
C ALA A 23 -5.97 22.60 -8.58
N ASP A 24 -5.00 21.90 -8.02
CA ASP A 24 -4.88 20.46 -8.13
C ASP A 24 -4.48 19.91 -6.75
N THR A 25 -4.69 18.61 -6.51
CA THR A 25 -4.28 17.93 -5.29
C THR A 25 -3.10 17.03 -5.58
N ARG A 26 -2.25 16.83 -4.58
CA ARG A 26 -1.14 15.90 -4.64
C ARG A 26 -1.16 15.02 -3.41
N ARG A 27 -1.06 13.71 -3.61
CA ARG A 27 -0.89 12.76 -2.51
C ARG A 27 0.50 12.89 -1.92
N GLU A 28 0.59 12.96 -0.60
CA GLU A 28 1.87 13.01 0.12
C GLU A 28 1.99 11.81 1.05
N TYR A 29 3.20 11.28 1.15
CA TYR A 29 3.55 10.11 1.96
C TYR A 29 4.61 10.53 2.99
N PRO A 30 4.20 11.07 4.14
CA PRO A 30 5.14 11.65 5.13
C PRO A 30 6.17 10.67 5.66
N CYS A 31 5.83 9.36 5.70
CA CYS A 31 6.74 8.30 6.15
C CYS A 31 7.59 7.70 5.01
N GLY A 32 7.54 8.29 3.81
CA GLY A 32 8.32 7.82 2.66
C GLY A 32 7.99 6.38 2.30
N GLN A 33 9.00 5.51 2.30
CA GLN A 33 8.83 4.09 1.94
C GLN A 33 8.24 3.22 3.07
N ILE A 34 8.21 3.71 4.33
CA ILE A 34 7.78 2.90 5.48
C ILE A 34 6.30 2.52 5.33
N GLY A 35 6.02 1.23 5.33
CA GLY A 35 4.68 0.70 5.10
C GLY A 35 4.18 0.84 3.65
N GLY A 36 5.03 1.21 2.71
CA GLY A 36 4.65 1.53 1.34
C GLY A 36 3.84 0.45 0.62
N HIS A 37 4.14 -0.83 0.86
CA HIS A 37 3.35 -1.93 0.28
C HIS A 37 1.93 -2.04 0.84
N VAL A 38 1.75 -1.70 2.11
CA VAL A 38 0.44 -1.73 2.77
C VAL A 38 -0.38 -0.53 2.34
N ILE A 39 0.21 0.66 2.43
CA ILE A 39 -0.44 1.92 2.06
C ILE A 39 -0.75 1.92 0.56
N GLY A 40 0.23 1.55 -0.27
CA GLY A 40 0.10 1.65 -1.72
C GLY A 40 0.37 3.06 -2.23
N PHE A 41 -0.04 3.33 -3.46
CA PHE A 41 0.13 4.64 -4.09
C PHE A 41 -1.03 4.98 -5.03
N CYS A 42 -1.19 6.28 -5.27
CA CYS A 42 -2.11 6.83 -6.25
C CYS A 42 -1.39 7.25 -7.53
N ASN A 43 -2.11 7.27 -8.64
CA ASN A 43 -1.63 7.89 -9.88
C ASN A 43 -1.70 9.43 -9.79
N VAL A 44 -1.28 10.09 -10.88
CA VAL A 44 -1.28 11.57 -10.97
C VAL A 44 -2.70 12.18 -11.00
N ASP A 45 -3.71 11.39 -11.19
CA ASP A 45 -5.12 11.81 -11.19
C ASP A 45 -5.78 11.57 -9.82
N GLY A 46 -5.02 11.02 -8.84
CA GLY A 46 -5.45 10.75 -7.48
C GLY A 46 -6.14 9.40 -7.29
N GLU A 47 -6.19 8.56 -8.32
CA GLU A 47 -6.80 7.22 -8.24
C GLU A 47 -5.84 6.23 -7.59
N GLY A 48 -6.32 5.43 -6.66
CA GLY A 48 -5.55 4.40 -5.98
C GLY A 48 -5.15 3.26 -6.93
N ILE A 49 -3.87 2.87 -6.93
CA ILE A 49 -3.32 1.86 -7.84
C ILE A 49 -2.99 0.56 -7.12
N THR A 50 -2.51 0.64 -5.89
CA THR A 50 -2.16 -0.55 -5.08
C THR A 50 -2.50 -0.31 -3.61
N GLY A 51 -2.40 -1.38 -2.80
CA GLY A 51 -2.52 -1.33 -1.35
C GLY A 51 -3.87 -0.80 -0.85
N LEU A 52 -3.83 -0.10 0.26
CA LEU A 52 -5.03 0.51 0.88
C LEU A 52 -5.57 1.68 0.05
N GLU A 53 -4.71 2.40 -0.67
CA GLU A 53 -5.13 3.46 -1.59
C GLU A 53 -6.09 2.90 -2.66
N LEU A 54 -5.78 1.75 -3.26
CA LEU A 54 -6.68 1.08 -4.21
C LEU A 54 -7.91 0.48 -3.52
N GLN A 55 -7.71 -0.21 -2.39
CA GLN A 55 -8.79 -0.93 -1.72
C GLN A 55 -9.88 0.01 -1.20
N TYR A 56 -9.52 1.21 -0.80
CA TYR A 56 -10.42 2.22 -0.21
C TYR A 56 -10.54 3.48 -1.06
N ASP A 57 -10.22 3.40 -2.35
CA ASP A 57 -10.27 4.53 -3.27
C ASP A 57 -11.63 5.24 -3.25
N ASP A 58 -12.73 4.50 -3.30
CA ASP A 58 -14.09 5.03 -3.22
C ASP A 58 -14.38 5.85 -1.94
N ILE A 59 -13.66 5.53 -0.84
CA ILE A 59 -13.83 6.22 0.44
C ILE A 59 -12.89 7.43 0.53
N LEU A 60 -11.66 7.25 0.07
CA LEU A 60 -10.59 8.24 0.19
C LEU A 60 -10.70 9.38 -0.83
N SER A 61 -11.18 9.10 -2.04
CA SER A 61 -11.20 10.07 -3.15
C SER A 61 -12.26 11.17 -3.02
N GLY A 62 -13.35 10.92 -2.27
CA GLY A 62 -14.47 11.83 -2.18
C GLY A 62 -15.24 11.98 -3.51
N THR A 63 -15.85 13.13 -3.71
CA THR A 63 -16.62 13.41 -4.93
C THR A 63 -16.17 14.75 -5.52
N PRO A 64 -15.72 14.78 -6.79
CA PRO A 64 -15.30 16.02 -7.42
C PRO A 64 -16.45 17.02 -7.55
N GLY A 65 -16.16 18.28 -7.28
CA GLY A 65 -17.09 19.37 -7.57
C GLY A 65 -17.15 19.67 -9.07
N THR A 66 -18.19 20.34 -9.48
CA THR A 66 -18.35 20.83 -10.87
C THR A 66 -18.60 22.32 -10.87
N TYR A 67 -18.00 23.03 -11.82
CA TYR A 67 -18.24 24.44 -12.06
C TYR A 67 -18.52 24.68 -13.54
N SER A 68 -19.69 25.17 -13.84
CA SER A 68 -20.11 25.57 -15.20
C SER A 68 -20.48 27.06 -15.21
N ALA A 69 -19.92 27.81 -16.10
CA ALA A 69 -20.23 29.25 -16.22
C ALA A 69 -20.30 29.67 -17.68
N GLU A 70 -21.25 30.58 -18.00
CA GLU A 70 -21.31 31.23 -19.28
C GLU A 70 -20.08 32.14 -19.47
N ARG A 71 -19.44 32.02 -20.64
CA ARG A 71 -18.26 32.81 -20.99
C ARG A 71 -18.47 33.59 -22.26
N GLY A 72 -18.01 34.81 -22.28
CA GLY A 72 -17.98 35.66 -23.48
C GLY A 72 -16.94 35.20 -24.50
N GLN A 73 -16.88 35.88 -25.64
CA GLN A 73 -16.01 35.55 -26.77
C GLN A 73 -14.51 35.46 -26.39
N ASN A 74 -14.09 36.15 -25.33
CA ASN A 74 -12.70 36.14 -24.84
C ASN A 74 -12.48 35.15 -23.68
N GLY A 75 -13.42 34.24 -23.42
CA GLY A 75 -13.28 33.25 -22.31
C GLY A 75 -13.50 33.83 -20.90
N ILE A 76 -13.86 35.14 -20.82
CA ILE A 76 -14.15 35.80 -19.53
C ILE A 76 -15.59 35.47 -19.13
N PRO A 77 -15.83 35.07 -17.85
CA PRO A 77 -17.20 34.86 -17.38
C PRO A 77 -18.07 36.09 -17.57
N ILE A 78 -19.29 35.91 -18.04
CA ILE A 78 -20.23 37.00 -18.26
C ILE A 78 -20.77 37.47 -16.92
N PRO A 79 -20.59 38.77 -16.55
CA PRO A 79 -21.15 39.30 -15.32
C PRO A 79 -22.68 39.16 -15.31
N GLY A 80 -23.23 38.42 -14.32
CA GLY A 80 -24.67 38.12 -14.27
C GLY A 80 -25.14 36.99 -15.20
N GLY A 81 -24.23 36.31 -15.89
CA GLY A 81 -24.51 35.09 -16.64
C GLY A 81 -24.86 33.90 -15.72
N VAL A 82 -25.42 32.87 -16.30
CA VAL A 82 -25.76 31.65 -15.57
C VAL A 82 -24.47 30.96 -15.16
N HIS A 83 -24.33 30.65 -13.89
CA HIS A 83 -23.30 29.78 -13.36
C HIS A 83 -23.95 28.73 -12.46
N GLU A 84 -23.42 27.53 -12.54
CA GLU A 84 -23.82 26.39 -11.72
C GLU A 84 -22.58 25.83 -11.07
N GLU A 85 -22.62 25.69 -9.77
CA GLU A 85 -21.53 25.16 -8.96
C GLU A 85 -22.06 24.04 -8.06
N THR A 86 -21.45 22.88 -8.16
CA THR A 86 -21.63 21.80 -7.19
C THR A 86 -20.33 21.70 -6.41
N PRO A 87 -20.32 21.96 -5.09
CA PRO A 87 -19.10 21.85 -4.31
C PRO A 87 -18.54 20.44 -4.33
N ALA A 88 -17.19 20.31 -4.26
CA ALA A 88 -16.54 19.03 -4.00
C ALA A 88 -16.89 18.55 -2.60
N VAL A 89 -16.91 17.24 -2.43
CA VAL A 89 -17.07 16.57 -1.12
C VAL A 89 -15.78 15.81 -0.83
N ASP A 90 -15.14 16.16 0.27
CA ASP A 90 -13.89 15.50 0.67
C ASP A 90 -14.12 14.02 0.96
N GLY A 91 -13.09 13.20 0.72
CA GLY A 91 -13.05 11.81 1.12
C GLY A 91 -13.03 11.65 2.64
N GLN A 92 -13.12 10.42 3.09
CA GLN A 92 -13.07 10.08 4.51
C GLN A 92 -11.69 9.57 4.89
N ASP A 93 -11.32 9.81 6.14
CA ASP A 93 -10.11 9.26 6.73
C ASP A 93 -10.31 7.78 7.08
N ILE A 94 -9.25 6.98 6.93
CA ILE A 94 -9.19 5.61 7.44
C ILE A 94 -8.11 5.50 8.51
N MET A 95 -8.41 4.77 9.56
CA MET A 95 -7.46 4.43 10.61
C MET A 95 -7.14 2.94 10.53
N ILE A 96 -5.86 2.61 10.56
CA ILE A 96 -5.35 1.24 10.45
C ILE A 96 -4.57 0.86 11.71
N SER A 97 -4.36 -0.44 11.91
CA SER A 97 -3.63 -0.99 13.06
C SER A 97 -2.10 -0.97 12.91
N LEU A 98 -1.59 -0.50 11.75
CA LEU A 98 -0.16 -0.47 11.50
C LEU A 98 0.54 0.46 12.50
N ASP A 99 1.52 -0.08 13.25
CA ASP A 99 2.41 0.67 14.12
C ASP A 99 3.63 1.12 13.32
N ILE A 100 3.77 2.42 13.10
CA ILE A 100 4.79 2.96 12.19
C ILE A 100 6.22 2.76 12.72
N GLU A 101 6.43 2.80 14.03
CA GLU A 101 7.74 2.60 14.63
C GLU A 101 8.14 1.12 14.52
N LEU A 102 7.20 0.22 14.78
CA LEU A 102 7.40 -1.22 14.61
C LEU A 102 7.60 -1.58 13.13
N GLN A 103 6.87 -0.97 12.22
CA GLN A 103 7.02 -1.15 10.78
C GLN A 103 8.43 -0.77 10.32
N GLU A 104 8.92 0.40 10.70
CA GLU A 104 10.28 0.85 10.39
C GLU A 104 11.34 -0.12 10.94
N TYR A 105 11.19 -0.53 12.20
CA TYR A 105 12.08 -1.50 12.81
C TYR A 105 12.09 -2.84 12.06
N VAL A 106 10.92 -3.36 11.71
CA VAL A 106 10.77 -4.64 11.00
C VAL A 106 11.37 -4.56 9.60
N GLU A 107 11.14 -3.46 8.87
CA GLU A 107 11.76 -3.23 7.58
C GLU A 107 13.29 -3.21 7.68
N GLY A 108 13.85 -2.47 8.63
CA GLY A 108 15.28 -2.44 8.86
C GLY A 108 15.87 -3.83 9.17
N ARG A 109 15.19 -4.62 9.98
CA ARG A 109 15.62 -6.00 10.31
C ARG A 109 15.50 -6.96 9.13
N LEU A 110 14.46 -6.81 8.31
CA LEU A 110 14.28 -7.60 7.10
C LEU A 110 15.38 -7.32 6.08
N ALA A 111 15.71 -6.05 5.85
CA ALA A 111 16.80 -5.65 4.96
C ALA A 111 18.14 -6.22 5.42
N GLN A 112 18.44 -6.08 6.72
CA GLN A 112 19.68 -6.62 7.29
C GLN A 112 19.74 -8.16 7.14
N GLY A 113 18.66 -8.86 7.50
CA GLY A 113 18.61 -10.32 7.39
C GLY A 113 18.75 -10.82 5.96
N ALA A 114 18.13 -10.14 5.00
CA ALA A 114 18.28 -10.48 3.58
C ALA A 114 19.71 -10.28 3.10
N ALA A 115 20.37 -9.19 3.52
CA ALA A 115 21.76 -8.93 3.17
C ALA A 115 22.70 -9.99 3.77
N ASP A 116 22.55 -10.31 5.04
CA ASP A 116 23.37 -11.29 5.77
C ASP A 116 23.27 -12.68 5.14
N LEU A 117 22.11 -13.03 4.62
CA LEU A 117 21.83 -14.32 3.97
C LEU A 117 22.03 -14.31 2.45
N SER A 118 22.38 -13.15 1.86
CA SER A 118 22.40 -12.96 0.41
C SER A 118 21.08 -13.35 -0.27
N ALA A 119 19.96 -13.10 0.40
CA ALA A 119 18.62 -13.39 -0.11
C ALA A 119 18.16 -12.28 -1.08
N THR A 120 17.45 -12.68 -2.15
CA THR A 120 16.93 -11.75 -3.16
C THR A 120 15.59 -11.11 -2.76
N GLY A 121 15.02 -11.52 -1.65
CA GLY A 121 13.76 -11.02 -1.14
C GLY A 121 13.43 -11.62 0.21
N GLY A 122 12.35 -11.16 0.80
CA GLY A 122 11.84 -11.66 2.07
C GLY A 122 10.54 -10.94 2.43
N THR A 123 9.83 -11.50 3.39
CA THR A 123 8.61 -10.89 3.93
C THR A 123 8.50 -11.18 5.42
N VAL A 124 7.94 -10.23 6.15
CA VAL A 124 7.65 -10.33 7.58
C VAL A 124 6.25 -9.79 7.83
N VAL A 125 5.47 -10.48 8.66
CA VAL A 125 4.20 -10.00 9.19
C VAL A 125 4.23 -10.12 10.70
N VAL A 126 3.86 -9.05 11.40
CA VAL A 126 3.67 -9.02 12.85
C VAL A 126 2.20 -8.79 13.13
N MET A 127 1.59 -9.76 13.81
CA MET A 127 0.15 -9.79 14.04
C MET A 127 -0.15 -10.12 15.50
N ASP A 128 -1.16 -9.51 16.07
CA ASP A 128 -1.71 -9.93 17.35
C ASP A 128 -2.45 -11.27 17.21
N GLY A 129 -2.05 -12.26 18.04
CA GLY A 129 -2.63 -13.59 17.98
C GLY A 129 -4.04 -13.71 18.55
N GLY A 130 -4.51 -12.70 19.27
CA GLY A 130 -5.84 -12.68 19.88
C GLY A 130 -6.87 -11.94 19.06
N THR A 131 -6.46 -10.82 18.46
CA THR A 131 -7.35 -9.94 17.69
C THR A 131 -7.24 -10.13 16.18
N GLY A 132 -6.08 -10.57 15.68
CA GLY A 132 -5.76 -10.64 14.26
C GLY A 132 -5.30 -9.30 13.67
N GLU A 133 -5.14 -8.25 14.48
CA GLU A 133 -4.62 -6.96 14.02
C GLU A 133 -3.19 -7.08 13.54
N ILE A 134 -2.91 -6.50 12.37
CA ILE A 134 -1.57 -6.48 11.78
C ILE A 134 -0.88 -5.19 12.20
N TYR A 135 0.19 -5.31 12.97
CA TYR A 135 0.98 -4.18 13.44
C TYR A 135 2.14 -3.83 12.52
N ALA A 136 2.66 -4.80 11.76
CA ALA A 136 3.66 -4.55 10.72
C ALA A 136 3.56 -5.60 9.61
N ALA A 137 3.77 -5.16 8.36
CA ALA A 137 3.88 -6.05 7.21
C ALA A 137 4.91 -5.48 6.22
N ALA A 138 6.02 -6.16 6.08
CA ALA A 138 7.16 -5.73 5.26
C ALA A 138 7.50 -6.77 4.19
N THR A 139 7.92 -6.29 3.03
CA THR A 139 8.36 -7.11 1.89
C THR A 139 9.56 -6.45 1.22
N LEU A 140 10.51 -7.23 0.73
CA LEU A 140 11.59 -6.77 -0.16
C LEU A 140 11.31 -7.18 -1.61
N PRO A 141 11.66 -6.30 -2.58
CA PRO A 141 12.22 -4.94 -2.44
C PRO A 141 11.17 -3.95 -1.92
N TYR A 142 11.62 -2.84 -1.30
CA TYR A 142 10.72 -1.83 -0.75
C TYR A 142 10.06 -0.98 -1.84
N LEU A 143 8.85 -0.49 -1.52
CA LEU A 143 8.12 0.47 -2.33
C LEU A 143 8.18 1.85 -1.67
N ASN A 144 8.63 2.86 -2.41
CA ASN A 144 8.44 4.25 -2.01
C ASN A 144 7.25 4.83 -2.78
N PRO A 145 6.07 4.95 -2.17
CA PRO A 145 4.88 5.46 -2.86
C PRO A 145 5.00 6.93 -3.28
N GLY A 146 5.90 7.69 -2.67
CA GLY A 146 6.19 9.07 -3.04
C GLY A 146 7.13 9.23 -4.25
N ASP A 147 7.85 8.16 -4.62
CA ASP A 147 8.77 8.18 -5.77
C ASP A 147 8.83 6.82 -6.46
N MET A 148 7.90 6.59 -7.35
CA MET A 148 7.79 5.36 -8.13
C MET A 148 8.93 5.17 -9.14
N SER A 149 9.73 6.20 -9.41
CA SER A 149 10.91 6.07 -10.30
C SER A 149 12.02 5.20 -9.71
N THR A 150 12.00 5.01 -8.39
CA THR A 150 12.93 4.17 -7.65
C THR A 150 12.45 2.73 -7.45
N ALA A 151 11.23 2.40 -7.89
CA ALA A 151 10.63 1.09 -7.67
C ALA A 151 11.34 0.00 -8.47
N GLU A 152 11.78 -1.04 -7.78
CA GLU A 152 12.33 -2.25 -8.39
C GLU A 152 11.20 -3.16 -8.89
N ALA A 153 11.53 -4.09 -9.78
CA ALA A 153 10.56 -5.06 -10.27
C ALA A 153 9.96 -5.90 -9.13
N GLY A 154 8.63 -5.89 -9.01
CA GLY A 154 7.88 -6.59 -7.96
C GLY A 154 7.84 -5.88 -6.61
N ALA A 155 8.27 -4.61 -6.54
CA ALA A 155 8.15 -3.77 -5.36
C ALA A 155 6.71 -3.28 -5.10
N ASP A 156 5.81 -3.46 -6.06
CA ASP A 156 4.40 -3.09 -5.96
C ASP A 156 3.54 -4.15 -5.26
N GLN A 157 4.15 -5.26 -4.82
CA GLN A 157 3.43 -6.40 -4.25
C GLN A 157 3.76 -6.66 -2.80
N LEU A 158 2.75 -6.74 -1.94
CA LEU A 158 2.91 -7.29 -0.59
C LEU A 158 2.98 -8.83 -0.66
N LYS A 159 4.18 -9.37 -0.81
CA LYS A 159 4.41 -10.80 -1.08
C LYS A 159 3.84 -11.74 -0.04
N ALA A 160 3.65 -11.28 1.21
CA ALA A 160 3.02 -12.08 2.27
C ALA A 160 1.62 -12.60 1.87
N VAL A 161 0.90 -11.86 1.00
CA VAL A 161 -0.47 -12.20 0.57
C VAL A 161 -0.60 -12.46 -0.93
N THR A 162 0.43 -12.12 -1.72
CA THR A 162 0.37 -12.24 -3.19
C THR A 162 1.24 -13.35 -3.75
N GLN A 163 2.26 -13.81 -3.00
CA GLN A 163 3.24 -14.77 -3.50
C GLN A 163 3.05 -16.15 -2.87
N ALA A 164 2.81 -17.16 -3.70
CA ALA A 164 2.88 -18.55 -3.26
C ALA A 164 4.34 -18.99 -3.10
N TYR A 165 4.63 -19.78 -2.07
CA TYR A 165 5.95 -20.34 -1.80
C TYR A 165 5.86 -21.75 -1.21
N GLU A 166 6.92 -22.51 -1.29
CA GLU A 166 7.01 -23.83 -0.68
C GLU A 166 7.41 -23.70 0.80
N PRO A 167 6.47 -23.90 1.75
CA PRO A 167 6.73 -23.64 3.18
C PRO A 167 7.68 -24.66 3.83
N GLY A 168 7.85 -25.81 3.23
CA GLY A 168 8.68 -26.88 3.79
C GLY A 168 8.24 -27.31 5.20
N SER A 169 9.23 -27.57 6.11
CA SER A 169 8.95 -28.02 7.50
C SER A 169 8.15 -27.01 8.32
N VAL A 170 8.07 -25.75 7.93
CA VAL A 170 7.25 -24.74 8.64
C VAL A 170 5.76 -25.11 8.57
N PHE A 171 5.34 -25.79 7.51
CA PHE A 171 3.96 -26.27 7.36
C PHE A 171 3.57 -27.34 8.40
N LYS A 172 4.52 -27.96 9.08
CA LYS A 172 4.23 -28.91 10.17
C LYS A 172 3.45 -28.26 11.31
N THR A 173 3.61 -26.94 11.52
CA THR A 173 2.80 -26.20 12.49
C THR A 173 1.32 -26.29 12.14
N VAL A 174 0.97 -26.04 10.88
CA VAL A 174 -0.42 -26.13 10.38
C VAL A 174 -0.95 -27.56 10.51
N SER A 175 -0.14 -28.55 10.10
CA SER A 175 -0.52 -29.97 10.19
C SER A 175 -0.78 -30.40 11.63
N THR A 176 0.09 -29.98 12.57
CA THR A 176 -0.06 -30.30 13.99
C THR A 176 -1.31 -29.64 14.58
N LEU A 177 -1.54 -28.35 14.30
CA LEU A 177 -2.74 -27.66 14.76
C LEU A 177 -4.02 -28.32 14.23
N THR A 178 -4.03 -28.72 12.97
CA THR A 178 -5.17 -29.43 12.36
C THR A 178 -5.46 -30.76 13.09
N LEU A 179 -4.43 -31.54 13.42
CA LEU A 179 -4.59 -32.79 14.16
C LEU A 179 -5.14 -32.59 15.57
N LEU A 180 -4.69 -31.52 16.25
CA LEU A 180 -5.18 -31.17 17.58
C LEU A 180 -6.64 -30.68 17.54
N GLU A 181 -6.96 -29.75 16.62
CA GLU A 181 -8.30 -29.18 16.47
C GLU A 181 -9.36 -30.23 16.08
N THR A 182 -8.98 -31.16 15.21
CA THR A 182 -9.89 -32.26 14.81
C THR A 182 -10.01 -33.35 15.88
N GLY A 183 -9.25 -33.27 16.98
CA GLY A 183 -9.21 -34.29 18.01
C GLY A 183 -8.60 -35.63 17.55
N SER A 184 -7.93 -35.64 16.40
CA SER A 184 -7.28 -36.83 15.85
C SER A 184 -6.03 -37.24 16.66
N MET A 185 -5.45 -36.25 17.36
CA MET A 185 -4.31 -36.44 18.25
C MET A 185 -4.40 -35.55 19.50
N LYS A 186 -3.72 -35.93 20.53
CA LYS A 186 -3.51 -35.14 21.76
C LYS A 186 -2.03 -34.77 21.88
N PRO A 187 -1.69 -33.71 22.64
CA PRO A 187 -0.30 -33.27 22.80
C PRO A 187 0.66 -34.35 23.34
N ASP A 188 0.15 -35.27 24.16
CA ASP A 188 0.92 -36.30 24.80
C ASP A 188 0.92 -37.66 24.04
N ASP A 189 0.27 -37.73 22.89
CA ASP A 189 0.24 -38.94 22.08
C ASP A 189 1.62 -39.27 21.53
N THR A 190 1.97 -40.56 21.58
CA THR A 190 3.22 -41.06 21.03
C THR A 190 2.98 -41.74 19.68
N LEU A 191 3.72 -41.34 18.67
CA LEU A 191 3.69 -41.92 17.35
C LEU A 191 4.93 -42.77 17.08
N PHE A 192 4.70 -43.91 16.42
CA PHE A 192 5.81 -44.67 15.86
C PHE A 192 6.37 -43.94 14.65
N CYS A 193 7.64 -43.56 14.70
CA CYS A 193 8.36 -42.93 13.59
C CYS A 193 9.39 -43.92 13.01
N PRO A 194 9.09 -44.61 11.89
CA PRO A 194 10.04 -45.53 11.28
C PRO A 194 11.25 -44.78 10.71
N ALA A 195 12.40 -45.43 10.64
CA ALA A 195 13.61 -44.84 10.09
C ALA A 195 13.49 -44.51 8.58
N VAL A 196 12.60 -45.19 7.91
CA VAL A 196 12.30 -44.98 6.47
C VAL A 196 10.80 -45.00 6.27
N ILE A 197 10.28 -43.99 5.62
CA ILE A 197 8.89 -43.93 5.18
C ILE A 197 8.91 -43.92 3.64
N GLU A 198 8.09 -44.79 3.05
CA GLU A 198 7.89 -44.78 1.60
C GLU A 198 6.52 -44.13 1.31
N ALA A 199 6.52 -43.03 0.56
CA ALA A 199 5.33 -42.35 0.11
C ALA A 199 5.49 -42.00 -1.35
N ASP A 200 4.50 -42.35 -2.18
CA ASP A 200 4.46 -42.07 -3.63
C ASP A 200 5.74 -42.53 -4.38
N GLY A 201 6.35 -43.62 -3.94
CA GLY A 201 7.57 -44.17 -4.55
C GLY A 201 8.88 -43.52 -4.11
N TYR A 202 8.83 -42.56 -3.15
CA TYR A 202 10.00 -41.92 -2.55
C TYR A 202 10.28 -42.53 -1.16
N LYS A 203 11.58 -42.67 -0.85
CA LYS A 203 12.06 -43.19 0.45
C LYS A 203 12.78 -42.13 1.22
#